data_f490088ea125ff501a9842577b81f3cc
#
_entry.id   f490088ea125ff501a9842577b81f3cc
#
_cell.length_a   1.000
_cell.length_b   1.000
_cell.length_c   1.000
_cell.angle_alpha   90.00
_cell.angle_beta   90.00
_cell.angle_gamma   90.00
#
_symmetry.space_group_name_H-M   'P 1'
#
loop_
_entity.id
_entity.type
_entity.pdbx_description
1 polymer ?
#
loop_
_entity_poly.entity_id
_entity_poly.type
_entity_poly.pdbx_seq_one_letter_code
_entity_poly.pdbx_strand_id
1 'polypeptide(L)'
;MVTKMKMPKVDKIILLVGLMGSGKTSVGKRLARKLSLPFVDGDQEIEKAAGLSLVDVLKCFGEQEYRAGEERVMKRLLKGAPCVLASGGGSFVAEQTRTLAKENALTIWLKADINTLYHRTAGRTRRPFLLGDNETVKNKLQKYITEEYPYYSEADIVVETRDERVENTVRHVIAAIHKFYHKAEKKKRRENAPEQQNGGADASAGNHSEC
;
A
#
# COMPACT_ATOMS: atom_id res chain seq x y z
N MET A 1 12.42 1.18 -28.97
CA MET A 1 10.96 0.95 -28.84
C MET A 1 10.67 0.56 -27.41
N VAL A 2 9.99 1.41 -26.63
CA VAL A 2 9.57 1.05 -25.26
C VAL A 2 8.31 0.22 -25.41
N THR A 3 8.43 -1.08 -25.19
CA THR A 3 7.27 -2.00 -25.19
C THR A 3 6.24 -1.46 -24.19
N LYS A 4 5.09 -1.04 -24.70
CA LYS A 4 3.97 -0.54 -23.92
C LYS A 4 3.46 -1.70 -23.06
N MET A 5 3.98 -1.83 -21.82
CA MET A 5 3.53 -2.87 -20.90
C MET A 5 2.02 -2.71 -20.71
N LYS A 6 1.27 -3.75 -21.08
CA LYS A 6 -0.18 -3.79 -20.88
C LYS A 6 -0.43 -3.79 -19.39
N MET A 7 -1.07 -2.72 -18.87
CA MET A 7 -1.37 -2.62 -17.45
C MET A 7 -2.30 -3.76 -17.03
N PRO A 8 -2.03 -4.45 -15.90
CA PRO A 8 -2.95 -5.44 -15.40
C PRO A 8 -4.29 -4.78 -15.08
N LYS A 9 -5.39 -5.47 -15.34
CA LYS A 9 -6.71 -5.02 -14.90
C LYS A 9 -6.74 -5.08 -13.39
N VAL A 10 -6.79 -3.93 -12.75
CA VAL A 10 -6.88 -3.82 -11.29
C VAL A 10 -8.36 -3.71 -10.94
N ASP A 11 -8.89 -4.74 -10.34
CA ASP A 11 -10.29 -4.87 -9.91
C ASP A 11 -10.48 -4.66 -8.40
N LYS A 12 -9.39 -4.31 -7.70
CA LYS A 12 -9.36 -4.01 -6.27
C LYS A 12 -8.94 -2.56 -6.02
N ILE A 13 -9.16 -2.09 -4.81
CA ILE A 13 -8.58 -0.83 -4.32
C ILE A 13 -7.06 -0.96 -4.28
N ILE A 14 -6.33 0.05 -4.75
CA ILE A 14 -4.89 0.19 -4.51
C ILE A 14 -4.72 1.13 -3.32
N LEU A 15 -4.38 0.58 -2.17
CA LEU A 15 -4.17 1.35 -0.95
C LEU A 15 -2.70 1.74 -0.79
N LEU A 16 -2.41 3.03 -0.87
CA LEU A 16 -1.09 3.57 -0.57
C LEU A 16 -0.97 3.87 0.92
N VAL A 17 -0.03 3.22 1.59
CA VAL A 17 0.25 3.40 3.02
C VAL A 17 1.67 3.94 3.24
N GLY A 18 1.94 4.44 4.44
CA GLY A 18 3.23 4.98 4.84
C GLY A 18 3.10 6.30 5.58
N LEU A 19 4.18 6.74 6.22
CA LEU A 19 4.20 7.95 7.03
C LEU A 19 3.85 9.22 6.24
N MET A 20 3.48 10.25 6.95
CA MET A 20 3.35 11.60 6.41
C MET A 20 4.66 12.04 5.75
N GLY A 21 4.61 12.60 4.54
CA GLY A 21 5.81 12.93 3.75
C GLY A 21 6.30 11.83 2.81
N SER A 22 5.80 10.58 2.91
CA SER A 22 6.19 9.51 2.00
C SER A 22 5.75 9.71 0.54
N GLY A 23 4.78 10.62 0.29
CA GLY A 23 4.37 10.99 -1.06
C GLY A 23 3.06 10.36 -1.53
N LYS A 24 2.27 9.73 -0.65
CA LYS A 24 1.02 9.03 -0.99
C LYS A 24 0.10 9.82 -1.93
N THR A 25 -0.24 11.03 -1.57
CA THR A 25 -1.14 11.89 -2.38
C THR A 25 -0.55 12.21 -3.75
N SER A 26 0.76 12.56 -3.81
CA SER A 26 1.42 12.94 -5.06
C SER A 26 1.61 11.77 -6.02
N VAL A 27 2.00 10.61 -5.49
CA VAL A 27 2.12 9.36 -6.22
C VAL A 27 0.74 8.84 -6.60
N GLY A 28 -0.21 8.84 -5.68
CA GLY A 28 -1.57 8.34 -5.87
C GLY A 28 -2.31 9.03 -7.00
N LYS A 29 -2.29 10.36 -7.05
CA LYS A 29 -2.90 11.15 -8.14
C LYS A 29 -2.35 10.78 -9.52
N ARG A 30 -1.04 10.53 -9.63
CA ARG A 30 -0.39 10.16 -10.90
C ARG A 30 -0.62 8.71 -11.26
N LEU A 31 -0.57 7.84 -10.27
CA LEU A 31 -0.86 6.42 -10.43
C LEU A 31 -2.29 6.20 -10.91
N ALA A 32 -3.27 6.85 -10.26
CA ALA A 32 -4.68 6.78 -10.62
C ALA A 32 -4.92 7.17 -12.09
N ARG A 33 -4.31 8.28 -12.55
CA ARG A 33 -4.38 8.69 -13.97
C ARG A 33 -3.79 7.63 -14.91
N LYS A 34 -2.67 7.01 -14.55
CA LYS A 34 -2.03 5.98 -15.38
C LYS A 34 -2.82 4.67 -15.42
N LEU A 35 -3.57 4.38 -14.37
CA LEU A 35 -4.42 3.20 -14.26
C LEU A 35 -5.86 3.45 -14.73
N SER A 36 -6.22 4.70 -15.09
CA SER A 36 -7.59 5.12 -15.39
C SER A 36 -8.57 4.79 -14.26
N LEU A 37 -8.12 4.97 -13.01
CA LEU A 37 -8.90 4.78 -11.79
C LEU A 37 -9.17 6.13 -11.11
N PRO A 38 -10.27 6.25 -10.33
CA PRO A 38 -10.46 7.37 -9.43
C PRO A 38 -9.33 7.47 -8.40
N PHE A 39 -9.04 8.69 -7.95
CA PHE A 39 -8.15 8.95 -6.83
C PHE A 39 -8.95 9.43 -5.63
N VAL A 40 -8.72 8.83 -4.47
CA VAL A 40 -9.32 9.20 -3.19
C VAL A 40 -8.22 9.49 -2.18
N ASP A 41 -8.35 10.59 -1.44
CA ASP A 41 -7.44 10.96 -0.35
C ASP A 41 -8.17 10.79 0.99
N GLY A 42 -7.69 9.87 1.83
CA GLY A 42 -8.31 9.55 3.11
C GLY A 42 -8.38 10.75 4.05
N ASP A 43 -7.34 11.58 4.09
CA ASP A 43 -7.32 12.80 4.90
C ASP A 43 -8.43 13.77 4.46
N GLN A 44 -8.60 13.97 3.14
CA GLN A 44 -9.68 14.81 2.61
C GLN A 44 -11.07 14.25 2.89
N GLU A 45 -11.23 12.93 2.85
CA GLU A 45 -12.52 12.29 3.19
C GLU A 45 -12.85 12.39 4.67
N ILE A 46 -11.83 12.43 5.56
CA ILE A 46 -12.04 12.69 6.99
C ILE A 46 -12.47 14.14 7.19
N GLU A 47 -11.79 15.11 6.58
CA GLU A 47 -12.16 16.53 6.65
C GLU A 47 -13.59 16.77 6.13
N LYS A 48 -13.92 16.14 5.00
CA LYS A 48 -15.27 16.22 4.42
C LYS A 48 -16.34 15.62 5.33
N ALA A 49 -16.05 14.50 5.99
CA ALA A 49 -16.99 13.85 6.90
C ALA A 49 -17.18 14.65 8.20
N ALA A 50 -16.12 15.30 8.67
CA ALA A 50 -16.15 16.12 9.88
C ALA A 50 -16.68 17.55 9.64
N GLY A 51 -16.65 18.05 8.40
CA GLY A 51 -16.92 19.45 8.08
C GLY A 51 -15.85 20.42 8.63
N LEU A 52 -14.70 19.91 9.05
CA LEU A 52 -13.62 20.64 9.71
C LEU A 52 -12.28 20.22 9.14
N SER A 53 -11.25 21.06 9.27
CA SER A 53 -9.88 20.65 8.97
C SER A 53 -9.39 19.59 9.98
N LEU A 54 -8.41 18.75 9.59
CA LEU A 54 -7.81 17.77 10.52
C LEU A 54 -7.23 18.44 11.77
N VAL A 55 -6.68 19.65 11.62
CA VAL A 55 -6.17 20.45 12.74
C VAL A 55 -7.27 20.81 13.70
N ASP A 56 -8.41 21.24 13.19
CA ASP A 56 -9.55 21.63 14.01
C ASP A 56 -10.23 20.42 14.65
N VAL A 57 -10.35 19.31 13.93
CA VAL A 57 -10.84 18.04 14.51
C VAL A 57 -10.00 17.63 15.72
N LEU A 58 -8.67 17.67 15.59
CA LEU A 58 -7.77 17.33 16.70
C LEU A 58 -7.86 18.32 17.86
N LYS A 59 -7.99 19.63 17.58
CA LYS A 59 -8.12 20.64 18.62
C LYS A 59 -9.45 20.55 19.37
N CYS A 60 -10.55 20.32 18.65
CA CYS A 60 -11.89 20.31 19.22
C CYS A 60 -12.25 18.98 19.92
N PHE A 61 -11.79 17.86 19.36
CA PHE A 61 -12.24 16.52 19.79
C PHE A 61 -11.11 15.63 20.34
N GLY A 62 -9.85 16.04 20.17
CA GLY A 62 -8.70 15.26 20.62
C GLY A 62 -8.32 14.10 19.70
N GLU A 63 -7.21 13.45 20.02
CA GLU A 63 -6.64 12.39 19.16
C GLU A 63 -7.51 11.13 19.14
N GLN A 64 -8.12 10.77 20.24
CA GLN A 64 -8.95 9.56 20.34
C GLN A 64 -10.15 9.62 19.38
N GLU A 65 -10.90 10.72 19.38
CA GLU A 65 -12.04 10.92 18.48
C GLU A 65 -11.60 11.05 17.02
N TYR A 66 -10.44 11.70 16.77
CA TYR A 66 -9.84 11.74 15.45
C TYR A 66 -9.57 10.31 14.93
N ARG A 67 -8.94 9.45 15.73
CA ARG A 67 -8.62 8.06 15.33
C ARG A 67 -9.90 7.23 15.10
N ALA A 68 -10.89 7.38 15.95
CA ALA A 68 -12.19 6.71 15.75
C ALA A 68 -12.90 7.18 14.46
N GLY A 69 -12.82 8.47 14.15
CA GLY A 69 -13.33 9.04 12.89
C GLY A 69 -12.57 8.53 11.66
N GLU A 70 -11.24 8.53 11.73
CA GLU A 70 -10.35 8.00 10.71
C GLU A 70 -10.69 6.53 10.38
N GLU A 71 -10.87 5.70 11.40
CA GLU A 71 -11.20 4.29 11.25
C GLU A 71 -12.57 4.08 10.59
N ARG A 72 -13.59 4.85 11.00
CA ARG A 72 -14.93 4.82 10.36
C ARG A 72 -14.85 5.18 8.87
N VAL A 73 -14.10 6.21 8.52
CA VAL A 73 -13.91 6.64 7.14
C VAL A 73 -13.16 5.59 6.34
N MET A 74 -12.04 5.07 6.86
CA MET A 74 -11.26 4.02 6.19
C MET A 74 -12.08 2.75 5.96
N LYS A 75 -12.89 2.33 6.93
CA LYS A 75 -13.82 1.20 6.79
C LYS A 75 -14.80 1.40 5.63
N ARG A 76 -15.36 2.59 5.49
CA ARG A 76 -16.26 2.95 4.38
C ARG A 76 -15.51 2.90 3.04
N LEU A 77 -14.34 3.52 2.97
CA LEU A 77 -13.56 3.62 1.73
C LEU A 77 -13.05 2.25 1.25
N LEU A 78 -12.59 1.39 2.16
CA LEU A 78 -12.09 0.05 1.83
C LEU A 78 -13.19 -0.93 1.37
N LYS A 79 -14.46 -0.60 1.57
CA LYS A 79 -15.60 -1.35 1.04
C LYS A 79 -16.17 -0.74 -0.25
N GLY A 80 -15.55 0.31 -0.76
CA GLY A 80 -15.97 1.03 -1.94
C GLY A 80 -15.54 0.39 -3.26
N ALA A 81 -15.81 1.12 -4.35
CA ALA A 81 -15.40 0.72 -5.70
C ALA A 81 -13.86 0.81 -5.88
N PRO A 82 -13.28 0.09 -6.86
CA PRO A 82 -11.87 0.17 -7.19
C PRO A 82 -11.39 1.60 -7.43
N CYS A 83 -10.35 1.99 -6.70
CA CYS A 83 -9.74 3.32 -6.80
C CYS A 83 -8.27 3.24 -6.34
N VAL A 84 -7.52 4.33 -6.52
CA VAL A 84 -6.25 4.54 -5.81
C VAL A 84 -6.56 5.37 -4.58
N LEU A 85 -6.42 4.75 -3.42
CA LEU A 85 -6.68 5.35 -2.10
C LEU A 85 -5.36 5.69 -1.41
N ALA A 86 -5.13 6.95 -1.12
CA ALA A 86 -4.07 7.37 -0.21
C ALA A 86 -4.60 7.35 1.22
N SER A 87 -4.04 6.51 2.10
CA SER A 87 -4.41 6.48 3.51
C SER A 87 -3.98 7.75 4.24
N GLY A 88 -4.63 8.07 5.35
CA GLY A 88 -4.09 9.01 6.35
C GLY A 88 -2.75 8.51 6.91
N GLY A 89 -1.95 9.41 7.46
CA GLY A 89 -0.73 9.02 8.18
C GLY A 89 -1.12 8.33 9.49
N GLY A 90 -0.77 7.05 9.65
CA GLY A 90 -1.10 6.28 10.85
C GLY A 90 -2.36 5.42 10.74
N SER A 91 -3.25 5.63 9.76
CA SER A 91 -4.50 4.85 9.66
C SER A 91 -4.29 3.35 9.45
N PHE A 92 -3.13 2.93 8.93
CA PHE A 92 -2.76 1.52 8.76
C PHE A 92 -2.27 0.86 10.07
N VAL A 93 -2.04 1.63 11.13
CA VAL A 93 -1.70 1.12 12.46
C VAL A 93 -2.91 0.42 13.12
N ALA A 94 -4.12 0.85 12.80
CA ALA A 94 -5.33 0.21 13.28
C ALA A 94 -5.52 -1.19 12.70
N GLU A 95 -5.67 -2.20 13.55
CA GLU A 95 -5.82 -3.59 13.14
C GLU A 95 -7.03 -3.82 12.22
N GLN A 96 -8.15 -3.16 12.52
CA GLN A 96 -9.35 -3.23 11.67
C GLN A 96 -9.07 -2.73 10.25
N THR A 97 -8.30 -1.65 10.10
CA THR A 97 -7.92 -1.13 8.79
C THR A 97 -7.05 -2.13 8.03
N ARG A 98 -6.06 -2.77 8.69
CA ARG A 98 -5.21 -3.79 8.07
C ARG A 98 -6.01 -5.02 7.64
N THR A 99 -6.92 -5.50 8.49
CA THR A 99 -7.79 -6.65 8.17
C THR A 99 -8.64 -6.37 6.95
N LEU A 100 -9.34 -5.24 6.92
CA LEU A 100 -10.16 -4.84 5.76
C LEU A 100 -9.32 -4.59 4.49
N ALA A 101 -8.11 -4.06 4.64
CA ALA A 101 -7.20 -3.85 3.52
C ALA A 101 -6.73 -5.18 2.90
N LYS A 102 -6.42 -6.19 3.71
CA LYS A 102 -6.05 -7.54 3.22
C LYS A 102 -7.17 -8.18 2.37
N GLU A 103 -8.42 -7.95 2.73
CA GLU A 103 -9.57 -8.49 2.00
C GLU A 103 -9.86 -7.74 0.69
N ASN A 104 -9.82 -6.41 0.72
CA ASN A 104 -10.42 -5.54 -0.30
C ASN A 104 -9.41 -4.75 -1.15
N ALA A 105 -8.14 -4.72 -0.78
CA ALA A 105 -7.15 -3.88 -1.43
C ALA A 105 -5.87 -4.63 -1.81
N LEU A 106 -5.12 -4.05 -2.73
CA LEU A 106 -3.68 -4.28 -2.90
C LEU A 106 -2.96 -3.16 -2.14
N THR A 107 -2.25 -3.53 -1.09
CA THR A 107 -1.57 -2.58 -0.21
C THR A 107 -0.15 -2.30 -0.68
N ILE A 108 0.21 -1.02 -0.79
CA ILE A 108 1.55 -0.59 -1.25
C ILE A 108 2.13 0.38 -0.23
N TRP A 109 3.17 -0.05 0.45
CA TRP A 109 3.90 0.81 1.35
C TRP A 109 4.92 1.68 0.61
N LEU A 110 4.73 3.00 0.67
CA LEU A 110 5.72 3.98 0.24
C LEU A 110 6.69 4.24 1.41
N LYS A 111 7.78 3.46 1.45
CA LYS A 111 8.79 3.53 2.49
C LYS A 111 9.77 4.66 2.19
N ALA A 112 9.95 5.59 3.11
CA ALA A 112 10.89 6.69 2.99
C ALA A 112 11.81 6.71 4.21
N ASP A 113 13.07 7.07 4.01
CA ASP A 113 14.01 7.31 5.10
C ASP A 113 13.69 8.62 5.85
N ILE A 114 14.24 8.77 7.05
CA ILE A 114 13.98 9.92 7.92
C ILE A 114 14.37 11.25 7.26
N ASN A 115 15.46 11.32 6.49
CA ASN A 115 15.90 12.54 5.86
C ASN A 115 14.92 12.97 4.77
N THR A 116 14.49 12.01 3.93
CA THR A 116 13.45 12.23 2.91
C THR A 116 12.15 12.71 3.54
N LEU A 117 11.68 12.08 4.64
CA LEU A 117 10.48 12.52 5.35
C LEU A 117 10.64 13.91 5.93
N TYR A 118 11.77 14.19 6.57
CA TYR A 118 12.07 15.49 7.16
C TYR A 118 12.06 16.60 6.09
N HIS A 119 12.82 16.46 5.00
CA HIS A 119 12.86 17.45 3.91
C HIS A 119 11.48 17.75 3.32
N ARG A 120 10.61 16.74 3.25
CA ARG A 120 9.25 16.88 2.71
C ARG A 120 8.22 17.39 3.72
N THR A 121 8.54 17.40 5.00
CA THR A 121 7.60 17.77 6.07
C THR A 121 7.98 19.03 6.84
N ALA A 122 9.27 19.33 6.95
CA ALA A 122 9.76 20.52 7.63
C ALA A 122 9.11 21.81 7.08
N GLY A 123 8.71 22.70 7.98
CA GLY A 123 8.08 23.98 7.65
C GLY A 123 6.62 23.88 7.13
N ARG A 124 5.99 22.71 7.12
CA ARG A 124 4.60 22.55 6.67
C ARG A 124 3.62 22.57 7.84
N THR A 125 2.88 23.67 8.00
CA THR A 125 1.91 23.88 9.10
C THR A 125 0.64 23.03 9.04
N ARG A 126 0.32 22.43 7.89
CA ARG A 126 -0.89 21.60 7.70
C ARG A 126 -0.79 20.17 8.26
N ARG A 127 0.22 19.89 9.09
CA ARG A 127 0.45 18.55 9.67
C ARG A 127 0.49 18.66 11.18
N PRO A 128 -0.68 18.59 11.83
CA PRO A 128 -0.80 18.87 13.26
C PRO A 128 0.08 17.96 14.14
N PHE A 129 0.29 16.71 13.71
CA PHE A 129 1.12 15.75 14.44
C PHE A 129 2.64 16.05 14.38
N LEU A 130 3.10 16.90 13.44
CA LEU A 130 4.50 17.26 13.28
C LEU A 130 4.81 18.73 13.66
N LEU A 131 3.90 19.40 14.37
CA LEU A 131 4.16 20.78 14.80
C LEU A 131 5.31 20.81 15.83
N GLY A 132 6.22 21.78 15.66
CA GLY A 132 7.39 22.00 16.51
C GLY A 132 8.57 22.58 15.71
N ASP A 133 9.70 22.80 16.38
CA ASP A 133 10.96 23.13 15.75
C ASP A 133 11.57 21.95 14.96
N ASN A 134 12.67 22.18 14.28
CA ASN A 134 13.28 21.18 13.40
C ASN A 134 13.73 19.92 14.15
N GLU A 135 14.25 20.05 15.36
CA GLU A 135 14.68 18.92 16.19
C GLU A 135 13.48 18.12 16.69
N THR A 136 12.43 18.80 17.14
CA THR A 136 11.17 18.20 17.54
C THR A 136 10.52 17.43 16.39
N VAL A 137 10.51 17.99 15.17
CA VAL A 137 9.97 17.32 13.98
C VAL A 137 10.76 16.05 13.67
N LYS A 138 12.09 16.09 13.70
CA LYS A 138 12.94 14.92 13.42
C LYS A 138 12.75 13.83 14.47
N ASN A 139 12.68 14.18 15.75
CA ASN A 139 12.45 13.24 16.84
C ASN A 139 11.07 12.57 16.75
N LYS A 140 10.02 13.34 16.42
CA LYS A 140 8.68 12.79 16.14
C LYS A 140 8.69 11.83 14.96
N LEU A 141 9.35 12.17 13.85
CA LEU A 141 9.48 11.28 12.71
C LEU A 141 10.21 9.99 13.06
N GLN A 142 11.29 10.06 13.85
CA GLN A 142 12.01 8.88 14.32
C GLN A 142 11.12 7.99 15.18
N LYS A 143 10.34 8.59 16.08
CA LYS A 143 9.36 7.85 16.90
C LYS A 143 8.35 7.13 16.00
N TYR A 144 7.72 7.82 15.05
CA TYR A 144 6.75 7.20 14.12
C TYR A 144 7.38 6.10 13.26
N ILE A 145 8.64 6.27 12.80
CA ILE A 145 9.35 5.20 12.08
C ILE A 145 9.45 3.95 12.97
N THR A 146 9.87 4.11 14.23
CA THR A 146 10.03 2.99 15.15
C THR A 146 8.70 2.31 15.47
N GLU A 147 7.64 3.09 15.69
CA GLU A 147 6.35 2.59 16.14
C GLU A 147 5.47 2.07 15.00
N GLU A 148 5.50 2.70 13.81
CA GLU A 148 4.53 2.42 12.74
C GLU A 148 5.10 1.54 11.60
N TYR A 149 6.42 1.55 11.34
CA TYR A 149 7.00 0.75 10.27
C TYR A 149 6.77 -0.76 10.41
N PRO A 150 6.73 -1.35 11.62
CA PRO A 150 6.35 -2.75 11.78
C PRO A 150 4.99 -3.07 11.15
N TYR A 151 4.00 -2.20 11.34
CA TYR A 151 2.65 -2.37 10.75
C TYR A 151 2.66 -2.17 9.23
N TYR A 152 3.40 -1.17 8.72
CA TYR A 152 3.51 -0.98 7.28
C TYR A 152 4.21 -2.14 6.56
N SER A 153 5.06 -2.89 7.25
CA SER A 153 5.74 -4.07 6.70
C SER A 153 4.77 -5.21 6.33
N GLU A 154 3.54 -5.18 6.83
CA GLU A 154 2.47 -6.12 6.46
C GLU A 154 1.86 -5.82 5.07
N ALA A 155 2.27 -4.74 4.39
CA ALA A 155 1.78 -4.42 3.05
C ALA A 155 2.25 -5.45 2.00
N ASP A 156 1.42 -5.69 0.98
CA ASP A 156 1.70 -6.64 -0.10
C ASP A 156 2.93 -6.26 -0.93
N ILE A 157 3.16 -4.96 -1.08
CA ILE A 157 4.24 -4.38 -1.88
C ILE A 157 4.94 -3.28 -1.07
N VAL A 158 6.26 -3.30 -1.06
CA VAL A 158 7.09 -2.23 -0.50
C VAL A 158 7.81 -1.53 -1.64
N VAL A 159 7.69 -0.20 -1.71
CA VAL A 159 8.41 0.65 -2.66
C VAL A 159 9.18 1.71 -1.89
N GLU A 160 10.48 1.68 -1.98
CA GLU A 160 11.31 2.73 -1.41
C GLU A 160 11.14 4.04 -2.18
N THR A 161 10.93 5.12 -1.43
CA THR A 161 10.84 6.47 -1.99
C THR A 161 12.03 7.28 -1.54
N ARG A 162 12.60 8.03 -2.46
CA ARG A 162 13.76 8.89 -2.22
C ARG A 162 13.42 10.32 -2.57
N ASP A 163 14.32 11.24 -2.28
CA ASP A 163 14.17 12.63 -2.73
C ASP A 163 14.48 12.74 -4.24
N GLU A 164 13.50 12.32 -5.03
CA GLU A 164 13.55 12.27 -6.49
C GLU A 164 12.23 12.78 -7.09
N ARG A 165 12.21 12.90 -8.42
CA ARG A 165 10.96 13.22 -9.14
C ARG A 165 9.91 12.17 -8.89
N VAL A 166 8.70 12.59 -8.57
CA VAL A 166 7.57 11.71 -8.24
C VAL A 166 7.26 10.71 -9.36
N GLU A 167 7.56 11.05 -10.61
CA GLU A 167 7.38 10.18 -11.78
C GLU A 167 8.24 8.90 -11.70
N ASN A 168 9.40 8.98 -11.06
CA ASN A 168 10.27 7.82 -10.82
C ASN A 168 9.61 6.86 -9.83
N THR A 169 9.17 7.39 -8.69
CA THR A 169 8.42 6.59 -7.70
C THR A 169 7.17 5.96 -8.33
N VAL A 170 6.42 6.68 -9.16
CA VAL A 170 5.26 6.13 -9.87
C VAL A 170 5.66 4.98 -10.80
N ARG A 171 6.80 5.10 -11.52
CA ARG A 171 7.31 4.00 -12.36
C ARG A 171 7.67 2.77 -11.53
N HIS A 172 8.32 2.95 -10.38
CA HIS A 172 8.66 1.86 -9.47
C HIS A 172 7.39 1.17 -8.93
N VAL A 173 6.38 1.94 -8.53
CA VAL A 173 5.08 1.39 -8.09
C VAL A 173 4.43 0.56 -9.20
N ILE A 174 4.37 1.07 -10.42
CA ILE A 174 3.79 0.34 -11.57
C ILE A 174 4.56 -0.96 -11.83
N ALA A 175 5.88 -0.92 -11.85
CA ALA A 175 6.72 -2.11 -12.05
C ALA A 175 6.50 -3.15 -10.93
N ALA A 176 6.35 -2.69 -9.68
CA ALA A 176 6.08 -3.56 -8.55
C ALA A 176 4.70 -4.22 -8.62
N ILE A 177 3.66 -3.47 -9.04
CA ILE A 177 2.32 -4.01 -9.30
C ILE A 177 2.37 -5.10 -10.38
N HIS A 178 3.05 -4.86 -11.51
CA HIS A 178 3.22 -5.86 -12.56
C HIS A 178 3.89 -7.13 -12.05
N LYS A 179 4.98 -6.98 -11.30
CA LYS A 179 5.72 -8.11 -10.70
C LYS A 179 4.83 -8.92 -9.77
N PHE A 180 4.01 -8.25 -8.96
CA PHE A 180 3.09 -8.88 -8.01
C PHE A 180 2.05 -9.74 -8.75
N TYR A 181 1.34 -9.19 -9.72
CA TYR A 181 0.33 -9.93 -10.49
C TYR A 181 0.94 -11.07 -11.31
N HIS A 182 2.08 -10.84 -11.94
CA HIS A 182 2.76 -11.88 -12.70
C HIS A 182 3.21 -13.06 -11.83
N LYS A 183 3.66 -12.80 -10.61
CA LYS A 183 4.01 -13.85 -9.64
C LYS A 183 2.77 -14.63 -9.21
N ALA A 184 1.66 -13.96 -8.97
CA ALA A 184 0.38 -14.58 -8.61
C ALA A 184 -0.16 -15.49 -9.74
N GLU A 185 -0.09 -15.04 -11.00
CA GLU A 185 -0.48 -15.85 -12.16
C GLU A 185 0.38 -17.11 -12.33
N LYS A 186 1.71 -16.97 -12.18
CA LYS A 186 2.62 -18.11 -12.24
C LYS A 186 2.33 -19.15 -11.16
N LYS A 187 2.00 -18.69 -9.94
CA LYS A 187 1.63 -19.58 -8.83
C LYS A 187 0.35 -20.35 -9.15
N LYS A 188 -0.70 -19.67 -9.60
CA LYS A 188 -1.96 -20.30 -10.01
C LYS A 188 -1.78 -21.36 -11.13
N ARG A 189 -0.91 -21.05 -12.12
CA ARG A 189 -0.63 -22.00 -13.21
C ARG A 189 0.07 -23.27 -12.72
N ARG A 190 0.96 -23.16 -11.73
CA ARG A 190 1.65 -24.32 -11.13
C ARG A 190 0.72 -25.17 -10.29
N GLU A 191 -0.18 -24.55 -9.53
CA GLU A 191 -1.16 -25.24 -8.71
C GLU A 191 -2.23 -25.96 -9.55
N ASN A 192 -2.54 -25.46 -10.76
CA ASN A 192 -3.51 -26.04 -11.68
C ASN A 192 -2.87 -26.97 -12.74
N ALA A 193 -1.56 -27.22 -12.71
CA ALA A 193 -0.92 -28.16 -13.60
C ALA A 193 -1.29 -29.61 -13.17
N PRO A 194 -1.80 -30.48 -14.11
CA PRO A 194 -2.13 -31.85 -13.76
C PRO A 194 -0.85 -32.59 -13.32
N GLU A 195 -0.94 -33.31 -12.20
CA GLU A 195 0.10 -34.26 -11.81
C GLU A 195 0.34 -35.26 -12.96
N GLN A 196 1.53 -35.20 -13.54
CA GLN A 196 1.94 -36.24 -14.47
C GLN A 196 2.06 -37.54 -13.67
N GLN A 197 1.08 -38.42 -13.85
CA GLN A 197 1.15 -39.80 -13.38
C GLN A 197 2.38 -40.43 -14.04
N ASN A 198 3.45 -40.59 -13.27
CA ASN A 198 4.54 -41.51 -13.61
C ASN A 198 3.98 -42.93 -13.54
N GLY A 199 3.39 -43.38 -14.65
CA GLY A 199 3.09 -44.76 -14.88
C GLY A 199 4.40 -45.54 -15.02
N GLY A 200 4.89 -46.11 -13.93
CA GLY A 200 5.95 -47.09 -13.96
C GLY A 200 5.47 -48.30 -14.74
N ALA A 201 6.01 -48.49 -15.92
CA ALA A 201 5.88 -49.71 -16.70
C ALA A 201 6.69 -50.80 -15.97
N ASP A 202 6.01 -51.66 -15.25
CA ASP A 202 6.58 -52.93 -14.73
C ASP A 202 6.60 -53.93 -15.85
N ALA A 203 7.77 -54.13 -16.45
CA ALA A 203 8.01 -55.15 -17.45
C ALA A 203 8.46 -56.44 -16.74
N SER A 204 7.52 -57.28 -16.39
CA SER A 204 7.78 -58.66 -15.97
C SER A 204 8.20 -59.49 -17.20
N ALA A 205 9.48 -59.67 -17.36
CA ALA A 205 10.01 -60.67 -18.29
C ALA A 205 9.88 -62.05 -17.67
N GLY A 206 8.93 -62.84 -18.21
CA GLY A 206 8.85 -64.27 -17.96
C GLY A 206 10.05 -64.98 -18.62
N ASN A 207 10.72 -65.78 -17.85
CA ASN A 207 11.72 -66.69 -18.38
C ASN A 207 11.21 -68.14 -18.18
N HIS A 208 10.80 -68.75 -19.30
CA HIS A 208 10.65 -70.19 -19.40
C HIS A 208 12.03 -70.77 -19.62
N SER A 209 12.35 -71.81 -18.89
CA SER A 209 13.38 -72.75 -19.34
C SER A 209 13.00 -74.12 -18.76
N GLU A 210 12.78 -75.00 -19.71
CA GLU A 210 12.65 -76.44 -19.57
C GLU A 210 13.97 -77.08 -19.15
N CYS A 211 13.91 -78.08 -18.33
CA CYS A 211 14.38 -79.46 -18.39
C CYS A 211 14.37 -80.08 -17.03
#